data_f6eb2e81093a6dc58ae800f04a0e57df
#
_entry.id   f6eb2e81093a6dc58ae800f04a0e57df
#
_cell.length_a   1.000
_cell.length_b   1.000
_cell.length_c   1.000
_cell.angle_alpha   90.00
_cell.angle_beta   90.00
_cell.angle_gamma   90.00
#
_symmetry.space_group_name_H-M   'P 1'
#
loop_
_entity.id
_entity.type
_entity.pdbx_description
1 polymer ?
#
loop_
_entity_poly.entity_id
_entity_poly.type
_entity_poly.pdbx_seq_one_letter_code
_entity_poly.pdbx_strand_id
1 'polypeptide(L)'
;TTLTSLLKETDISELISCINSIDSSEHAEQDARQHLLKQLLDRHGTGRILFRNSRNTIKGFPERKLLPAPLEMPEHYQEKINEYLLSDTAENLIKQVQSKYIFCPEMLYGLDSHERTWTDFDPRVDYLINLLKALNREKVLVICANAQTAIDLEKVLRVKEGIRAAVFHEGLSIFDRDKAAAYFAQ
;
A
#
# COMPACT_ATOMS: atom_id res chain seq x y z
N THR A 1 -38.67 -1.19 4.51
CA THR A 1 -39.36 -1.37 5.81
C THR A 1 -38.44 -1.66 6.97
N THR A 2 -37.34 -2.36 6.79
CA THR A 2 -36.39 -2.69 7.87
C THR A 2 -35.43 -1.53 8.18
N LEU A 3 -35.02 -0.76 7.21
CA LEU A 3 -34.13 0.40 7.38
C LEU A 3 -34.82 1.59 8.05
N THR A 4 -36.07 1.86 7.72
CA THR A 4 -36.87 2.94 8.32
C THR A 4 -37.18 2.71 9.79
N SER A 5 -37.35 1.44 10.20
CA SER A 5 -37.59 1.11 11.63
C SER A 5 -36.34 1.21 12.48
N LEU A 6 -35.15 1.02 11.90
CA LEU A 6 -33.88 1.13 12.59
C LEU A 6 -33.42 2.58 12.77
N LEU A 7 -33.76 3.48 11.87
CA LEU A 7 -33.22 4.83 11.80
C LEU A 7 -34.13 5.92 12.38
N LYS A 8 -35.38 5.63 12.75
CA LYS A 8 -36.37 6.49 13.44
C LYS A 8 -36.50 7.93 12.94
N GLU A 9 -36.20 8.25 11.70
CA GLU A 9 -36.19 9.63 11.22
C GLU A 9 -36.83 9.83 9.84
N THR A 10 -37.58 10.94 9.73
CA THR A 10 -38.33 11.37 8.57
C THR A 10 -37.49 11.74 7.34
N ASP A 11 -36.23 12.20 7.55
CA ASP A 11 -35.32 12.62 6.47
C ASP A 11 -34.82 11.48 5.58
N ILE A 12 -34.87 10.26 6.08
CA ILE A 12 -34.39 9.07 5.36
C ILE A 12 -35.48 8.50 4.45
N SER A 13 -36.77 8.80 4.75
CA SER A 13 -37.87 8.39 3.91
C SER A 13 -37.84 9.09 2.54
N GLU A 14 -37.36 10.33 2.47
CA GLU A 14 -37.15 11.05 1.21
C GLU A 14 -36.03 10.47 0.37
N LEU A 15 -34.92 10.09 1.01
CA LEU A 15 -33.78 9.46 0.35
C LEU A 15 -34.10 8.03 -0.15
N ILE A 16 -34.87 7.27 0.64
CA ILE A 16 -35.33 5.94 0.22
C ILE A 16 -36.39 6.08 -0.92
N SER A 17 -37.22 7.09 -0.88
CA SER A 17 -38.14 7.36 -1.98
C SER A 17 -37.43 7.80 -3.25
N CYS A 18 -36.37 8.60 -3.14
CA CYS A 18 -35.51 8.93 -4.27
C CYS A 18 -34.79 7.69 -4.85
N ILE A 19 -34.26 6.80 -4.03
CA ILE A 19 -33.63 5.56 -4.50
C ILE A 19 -34.62 4.63 -5.19
N ASN A 20 -35.86 4.56 -4.70
CA ASN A 20 -36.92 3.72 -5.27
C ASN A 20 -37.62 4.34 -6.51
N SER A 21 -37.47 5.65 -6.73
CA SER A 21 -38.05 6.38 -7.87
C SER A 21 -37.10 6.60 -9.05
N ILE A 22 -35.85 6.21 -8.93
CA ILE A 22 -34.84 6.38 -9.99
C ILE A 22 -34.91 5.21 -10.96
N ASP A 23 -35.71 5.38 -12.00
CA ASP A 23 -35.91 4.41 -13.06
C ASP A 23 -35.05 4.70 -14.31
N SER A 24 -33.95 5.51 -14.23
CA SER A 24 -33.34 5.94 -15.49
C SER A 24 -31.88 6.42 -15.50
N SER A 25 -31.09 6.40 -14.44
CA SER A 25 -29.64 6.60 -14.62
C SER A 25 -28.81 5.98 -13.50
N GLU A 26 -27.89 5.09 -13.89
CA GLU A 26 -26.93 4.44 -12.97
C GLU A 26 -26.11 5.45 -12.13
N HIS A 27 -25.83 6.63 -12.65
CA HIS A 27 -25.09 7.66 -11.94
C HIS A 27 -25.88 8.31 -10.80
N ALA A 28 -27.17 8.58 -10.99
CA ALA A 28 -28.02 9.17 -9.95
C ALA A 28 -28.27 8.18 -8.79
N GLU A 29 -28.36 6.89 -9.08
CA GLU A 29 -28.48 5.84 -8.08
C GLU A 29 -27.19 5.69 -7.25
N GLN A 30 -26.02 5.75 -7.90
CA GLN A 30 -24.73 5.70 -7.22
C GLN A 30 -24.50 6.90 -6.31
N ASP A 31 -24.85 8.10 -6.74
CA ASP A 31 -24.74 9.31 -5.94
C ASP A 31 -25.67 9.28 -4.73
N ALA A 32 -26.92 8.84 -4.90
CA ALA A 32 -27.89 8.70 -3.81
C ALA A 32 -27.44 7.63 -2.78
N ARG A 33 -26.89 6.51 -3.26
CA ARG A 33 -26.31 5.47 -2.39
C ARG A 33 -25.10 5.97 -1.62
N GLN A 34 -24.20 6.71 -2.25
CA GLN A 34 -23.03 7.27 -1.58
C GLN A 34 -23.43 8.31 -0.53
N HIS A 35 -24.42 9.14 -0.82
CA HIS A 35 -24.96 10.11 0.11
C HIS A 35 -25.61 9.46 1.33
N LEU A 36 -26.41 8.41 1.12
CA LEU A 36 -27.01 7.62 2.19
C LEU A 36 -25.94 6.91 3.06
N LEU A 37 -24.95 6.30 2.44
CA LEU A 37 -23.81 5.67 3.15
C LEU A 37 -23.05 6.68 3.99
N LYS A 38 -22.81 7.87 3.46
CA LYS A 38 -22.14 8.94 4.19
C LYS A 38 -22.95 9.40 5.41
N GLN A 39 -24.25 9.60 5.26
CA GLN A 39 -25.14 9.98 6.38
C GLN A 39 -25.21 8.87 7.45
N LEU A 40 -25.30 7.61 7.03
CA LEU A 40 -25.29 6.47 7.98
C LEU A 40 -23.97 6.36 8.75
N LEU A 41 -22.84 6.54 8.07
CA LEU A 41 -21.53 6.54 8.70
C LEU A 41 -21.33 7.73 9.64
N ASP A 42 -21.84 8.90 9.28
CA ASP A 42 -21.75 10.10 10.13
C ASP A 42 -22.62 10.00 11.39
N ARG A 43 -23.78 9.33 11.33
CA ARG A 43 -24.71 9.23 12.47
C ARG A 43 -24.49 7.99 13.35
N HIS A 44 -24.15 6.85 12.78
CA HIS A 44 -24.10 5.56 13.47
C HIS A 44 -22.74 4.86 13.42
N GLY A 45 -21.81 5.33 12.59
CA GLY A 45 -20.51 4.76 12.44
C GLY A 45 -19.45 5.38 13.36
N THR A 46 -18.26 4.81 13.30
CA THR A 46 -17.03 5.34 13.92
C THR A 46 -16.62 6.72 13.37
N GLY A 47 -17.32 7.25 12.36
CA GLY A 47 -17.09 8.55 11.74
C GLY A 47 -17.21 9.74 12.71
N ARG A 48 -17.94 9.60 13.82
CA ARG A 48 -17.98 10.60 14.90
C ARG A 48 -16.69 10.68 15.73
N ILE A 49 -15.88 9.63 15.69
CA ILE A 49 -14.67 9.51 16.53
C ILE A 49 -13.42 9.59 15.64
N LEU A 50 -13.51 9.16 14.37
CA LEU A 50 -12.42 9.17 13.41
C LEU A 50 -12.62 10.30 12.38
N PHE A 51 -11.89 11.40 12.54
CA PHE A 51 -11.74 12.38 11.48
C PHE A 51 -11.00 11.75 10.30
N ARG A 52 -11.74 11.19 9.35
CA ARG A 52 -11.16 10.68 8.12
C ARG A 52 -10.89 11.85 7.16
N ASN A 53 -9.77 12.49 7.36
CA ASN A 53 -9.30 13.52 6.46
C ASN A 53 -8.92 12.88 5.12
N SER A 54 -9.74 13.05 4.10
CA SER A 54 -9.35 12.72 2.74
C SER A 54 -8.64 13.93 2.11
N ARG A 55 -7.62 13.68 1.28
CA ARG A 55 -6.89 14.77 0.60
C ARG A 55 -7.79 15.63 -0.29
N ASN A 56 -8.90 15.09 -0.76
CA ASN A 56 -9.87 15.82 -1.59
C ASN A 56 -10.69 16.83 -0.79
N THR A 57 -10.80 16.67 0.54
CA THR A 57 -11.62 17.52 1.40
C THR A 57 -10.85 18.60 2.12
N ILE A 58 -9.52 18.46 2.23
CA ILE A 58 -8.66 19.42 2.93
C ILE A 58 -7.83 20.19 1.91
N LYS A 59 -8.00 21.50 1.87
CA LYS A 59 -7.18 22.40 1.07
C LYS A 59 -5.80 22.58 1.72
N GLY A 60 -4.75 22.64 0.89
CA GLY A 60 -3.39 22.91 1.36
C GLY A 60 -2.46 21.69 1.43
N PHE A 61 -2.91 20.49 1.02
CA PHE A 61 -2.00 19.39 0.80
C PHE A 61 -1.13 19.64 -0.44
N PRO A 62 0.18 19.37 -0.36
CA PRO A 62 1.06 19.47 -1.51
C PRO A 62 0.62 18.47 -2.61
N GLU A 63 0.74 18.90 -3.84
CA GLU A 63 0.47 18.08 -5.02
C GLU A 63 1.43 16.87 -5.06
N ARG A 64 0.91 15.70 -5.40
CA ARG A 64 1.74 14.51 -5.66
C ARG A 64 2.13 14.49 -7.13
N LYS A 65 3.43 14.41 -7.38
CA LYS A 65 3.97 14.21 -8.72
C LYS A 65 4.53 12.81 -8.84
N LEU A 66 4.09 12.08 -9.86
CA LEU A 66 4.66 10.78 -10.20
C LEU A 66 5.93 11.02 -11.03
N LEU A 67 7.05 10.47 -10.56
CA LEU A 67 8.32 10.46 -11.28
C LEU A 67 8.69 9.00 -11.52
N PRO A 68 8.30 8.40 -12.67
CA PRO A 68 8.63 7.02 -12.97
C PRO A 68 10.12 6.90 -13.27
N ALA A 69 10.76 5.85 -12.72
CA ALA A 69 12.13 5.48 -13.00
C ALA A 69 12.15 4.02 -13.46
N PRO A 70 11.98 3.76 -14.77
CA PRO A 70 12.03 2.41 -15.31
C PRO A 70 13.45 1.84 -15.14
N LEU A 71 13.54 0.61 -14.64
CA LEU A 71 14.78 -0.12 -14.43
C LEU A 71 14.68 -1.47 -15.13
N GLU A 72 15.78 -1.96 -15.64
CA GLU A 72 15.82 -3.27 -16.27
C GLU A 72 15.74 -4.38 -15.22
N MET A 73 15.03 -5.45 -15.58
CA MET A 73 14.92 -6.62 -14.69
C MET A 73 16.22 -7.42 -14.77
N PRO A 74 16.87 -7.74 -13.64
CA PRO A 74 18.04 -8.61 -13.61
C PRO A 74 17.76 -10.01 -14.17
N GLU A 75 18.72 -10.58 -14.88
CA GLU A 75 18.63 -11.95 -15.43
C GLU A 75 18.30 -12.98 -14.35
N HIS A 76 18.90 -12.85 -13.18
CA HIS A 76 18.64 -13.73 -12.03
C HIS A 76 17.16 -13.81 -11.64
N TYR A 77 16.43 -12.71 -11.75
CA TYR A 77 14.98 -12.72 -11.50
C TYR A 77 14.23 -13.33 -12.66
N GLN A 78 14.64 -13.06 -13.87
CA GLN A 78 13.99 -13.60 -15.06
C GLN A 78 14.11 -15.12 -15.13
N GLU A 79 15.28 -15.66 -14.81
CA GLU A 79 15.52 -17.10 -14.72
C GLU A 79 14.62 -17.74 -13.64
N LYS A 80 14.58 -17.16 -12.44
CA LYS A 80 13.74 -17.67 -11.34
C LYS A 80 12.26 -17.61 -11.61
N ILE A 81 11.78 -16.53 -12.23
CA ILE A 81 10.39 -16.42 -12.63
C ILE A 81 10.04 -17.46 -13.70
N ASN A 82 10.92 -17.67 -14.69
CA ASN A 82 10.70 -18.68 -15.72
C ASN A 82 10.70 -20.10 -15.11
N GLU A 83 11.65 -20.43 -14.23
CA GLU A 83 11.69 -21.70 -13.52
C GLU A 83 10.41 -21.93 -12.71
N TYR A 84 9.95 -20.92 -12.00
CA TYR A 84 8.71 -20.95 -11.23
C TYR A 84 7.48 -21.19 -12.12
N LEU A 85 7.39 -20.49 -13.26
CA LEU A 85 6.27 -20.64 -14.21
C LEU A 85 6.24 -21.99 -14.91
N LEU A 86 7.39 -22.65 -15.07
CA LEU A 86 7.52 -23.96 -15.69
C LEU A 86 7.32 -25.12 -14.71
N SER A 87 7.28 -24.86 -13.40
CA SER A 87 7.08 -25.91 -12.39
C SER A 87 5.63 -26.38 -12.35
N ASP A 88 5.40 -27.69 -12.52
CA ASP A 88 4.05 -28.33 -12.54
C ASP A 88 3.25 -28.19 -11.25
N THR A 89 3.85 -27.75 -10.15
CA THR A 89 3.18 -27.48 -8.86
C THR A 89 2.22 -26.30 -8.91
N ALA A 90 2.18 -25.65 -10.04
CA ALA A 90 1.58 -24.36 -10.24
C ALA A 90 0.06 -24.35 -10.47
N GLU A 91 -0.60 -25.42 -10.90
CA GLU A 91 -1.96 -25.30 -11.47
C GLU A 91 -3.06 -24.82 -10.51
N ASN A 92 -2.97 -25.03 -9.21
CA ASN A 92 -4.04 -24.65 -8.27
C ASN A 92 -3.70 -23.52 -7.29
N LEU A 93 -2.43 -23.23 -7.04
CA LEU A 93 -1.99 -22.08 -6.24
C LEU A 93 -1.68 -20.84 -7.10
N ILE A 94 -1.62 -21.02 -8.40
CA ILE A 94 -1.01 -20.16 -9.39
C ILE A 94 -1.70 -18.81 -9.54
N LYS A 95 -3.02 -18.73 -9.51
CA LYS A 95 -3.70 -17.47 -9.87
C LYS A 95 -3.56 -16.35 -8.83
N GLN A 96 -3.45 -16.67 -7.55
CA GLN A 96 -3.28 -15.65 -6.49
C GLN A 96 -1.82 -15.40 -6.11
N VAL A 97 -0.97 -16.44 -6.19
CA VAL A 97 0.43 -16.36 -5.78
C VAL A 97 1.32 -15.82 -6.92
N GLN A 98 0.99 -16.10 -8.17
CA GLN A 98 1.77 -15.64 -9.34
C GLN A 98 1.96 -14.12 -9.41
N SER A 99 0.92 -13.34 -9.16
CA SER A 99 1.05 -11.89 -9.22
C SER A 99 2.04 -11.34 -8.18
N LYS A 100 2.08 -11.94 -6.98
CA LYS A 100 2.96 -11.50 -5.92
C LYS A 100 4.44 -11.66 -6.27
N TYR A 101 4.84 -12.79 -6.82
CA TYR A 101 6.23 -13.06 -7.18
C TYR A 101 6.69 -12.31 -8.43
N ILE A 102 5.79 -12.06 -9.38
CA ILE A 102 6.11 -11.21 -10.54
C ILE A 102 6.41 -9.77 -10.11
N PHE A 103 5.64 -9.23 -9.15
CA PHE A 103 5.84 -7.87 -8.66
C PHE A 103 6.89 -7.76 -7.55
N CYS A 104 7.25 -8.88 -6.90
CA CYS A 104 8.25 -8.93 -5.83
C CYS A 104 9.23 -10.08 -6.08
N PRO A 105 10.02 -10.04 -7.17
CA PRO A 105 10.90 -11.13 -7.58
C PRO A 105 12.00 -11.43 -6.54
N GLU A 106 12.35 -10.46 -5.71
CA GLU A 106 13.27 -10.65 -4.59
C GLU A 106 12.77 -11.69 -3.58
N MET A 107 11.44 -11.83 -3.44
CA MET A 107 10.87 -12.86 -2.57
C MET A 107 11.08 -14.27 -3.13
N LEU A 108 10.91 -14.42 -4.46
CA LEU A 108 11.13 -15.70 -5.13
C LEU A 108 12.60 -16.11 -5.09
N TYR A 109 13.48 -15.15 -5.36
CA TYR A 109 14.93 -15.36 -5.28
C TYR A 109 15.38 -15.73 -3.86
N GLY A 110 14.78 -15.12 -2.84
CA GLY A 110 15.10 -15.40 -1.43
C GLY A 110 14.63 -16.75 -0.90
N LEU A 111 13.83 -17.53 -1.65
CA LEU A 111 13.45 -18.90 -1.25
C LEU A 111 14.60 -19.89 -1.34
N ASP A 112 15.58 -19.63 -2.17
CA ASP A 112 16.75 -20.49 -2.35
C ASP A 112 17.93 -19.96 -1.53
N SER A 113 18.83 -20.87 -1.18
CA SER A 113 20.09 -20.52 -0.52
C SER A 113 21.10 -20.09 -1.58
N HIS A 114 21.33 -18.79 -1.67
CA HIS A 114 22.31 -18.20 -2.59
C HIS A 114 23.53 -17.65 -1.83
N GLU A 115 24.68 -17.62 -2.48
CA GLU A 115 25.88 -16.95 -1.94
C GLU A 115 25.70 -15.41 -1.93
N ARG A 116 24.90 -14.87 -2.86
CA ARG A 116 24.63 -13.44 -3.01
C ARG A 116 23.22 -13.13 -2.56
N THR A 117 23.06 -12.02 -1.88
CA THR A 117 21.73 -11.50 -1.53
C THR A 117 21.13 -10.75 -2.71
N TRP A 118 19.81 -10.70 -2.81
CA TRP A 118 19.12 -9.95 -3.87
C TRP A 118 19.52 -8.46 -3.88
N THR A 119 19.88 -7.91 -2.74
CA THR A 119 20.31 -6.52 -2.58
C THR A 119 21.68 -6.22 -3.22
N ASP A 120 22.44 -7.25 -3.63
CA ASP A 120 23.78 -7.08 -4.22
C ASP A 120 23.74 -6.88 -5.74
N PHE A 121 22.61 -7.12 -6.38
CA PHE A 121 22.48 -7.02 -7.85
C PHE A 121 21.19 -6.33 -8.34
N ASP A 122 20.25 -6.03 -7.43
CA ASP A 122 18.99 -5.42 -7.80
C ASP A 122 19.18 -3.92 -8.10
N PRO A 123 18.89 -3.45 -9.33
CA PRO A 123 19.10 -2.06 -9.71
C PRO A 123 18.22 -1.08 -8.94
N ARG A 124 17.13 -1.55 -8.32
CA ARG A 124 16.29 -0.72 -7.43
C ARG A 124 17.05 -0.27 -6.19
N VAL A 125 17.97 -1.11 -5.69
CA VAL A 125 18.80 -0.80 -4.52
C VAL A 125 19.80 0.30 -4.87
N ASP A 126 20.54 0.15 -5.97
CA ASP A 126 21.49 1.16 -6.44
C ASP A 126 20.80 2.49 -6.76
N TYR A 127 19.64 2.42 -7.41
CA TYR A 127 18.84 3.61 -7.68
C TYR A 127 18.42 4.33 -6.39
N LEU A 128 17.93 3.57 -5.40
CA LEU A 128 17.54 4.13 -4.10
C LEU A 128 18.73 4.78 -3.38
N ILE A 129 19.88 4.12 -3.34
CA ILE A 129 21.10 4.65 -2.72
C ILE A 129 21.50 5.97 -3.38
N ASN A 130 21.54 6.01 -4.70
CA ASN A 130 21.90 7.22 -5.46
C ASN A 130 20.89 8.34 -5.22
N LEU A 131 19.59 8.03 -5.20
CA LEU A 131 18.53 8.99 -4.90
C LEU A 131 18.69 9.57 -3.49
N LEU A 132 18.91 8.72 -2.47
CA LEU A 132 19.10 9.17 -1.10
C LEU A 132 20.36 10.04 -0.93
N LYS A 133 21.44 9.69 -1.61
CA LYS A 133 22.67 10.52 -1.63
C LYS A 133 22.42 11.88 -2.30
N ALA A 134 21.64 11.91 -3.38
CA ALA A 134 21.30 13.16 -4.06
C ALA A 134 20.37 14.06 -3.24
N LEU A 135 19.40 13.48 -2.55
CA LEU A 135 18.46 14.21 -1.68
C LEU A 135 19.08 14.65 -0.35
N ASN A 136 20.21 14.06 0.03
CA ASN A 136 21.05 14.38 1.18
C ASN A 136 20.28 14.42 2.52
N ARG A 137 19.69 15.58 2.89
CA ARG A 137 19.00 15.77 4.19
C ARG A 137 17.49 15.63 4.12
N GLU A 138 16.93 15.37 2.96
CA GLU A 138 15.49 15.22 2.83
C GLU A 138 15.02 13.90 3.44
N LYS A 139 13.87 13.94 4.10
CA LYS A 139 13.23 12.74 4.64
C LYS A 139 12.53 11.99 3.53
N VAL A 140 12.90 10.74 3.34
CA VAL A 140 12.35 9.87 2.30
C VAL A 140 11.61 8.71 2.94
N LEU A 141 10.36 8.48 2.52
CA LEU A 141 9.57 7.33 2.90
C LEU A 141 9.62 6.29 1.78
N VAL A 142 10.25 5.15 2.03
CA VAL A 142 10.28 4.01 1.12
C VAL A 142 9.15 3.05 1.51
N ILE A 143 8.28 2.73 0.55
CA ILE A 143 7.17 1.80 0.78
C ILE A 143 7.46 0.51 0.04
N CYS A 144 7.59 -0.59 0.78
CA CYS A 144 7.83 -1.94 0.26
C CYS A 144 6.54 -2.77 0.28
N ALA A 145 6.44 -3.74 -0.62
CA ALA A 145 5.30 -4.64 -0.70
C ALA A 145 5.26 -5.67 0.46
N ASN A 146 6.42 -5.94 1.08
CA ASN A 146 6.52 -6.88 2.20
C ASN A 146 7.57 -6.43 3.23
N ALA A 147 7.44 -6.98 4.45
CA ALA A 147 8.30 -6.63 5.57
C ALA A 147 9.76 -7.03 5.35
N GLN A 148 10.02 -8.20 4.75
CA GLN A 148 11.38 -8.69 4.56
C GLN A 148 12.18 -7.79 3.61
N THR A 149 11.58 -7.34 2.50
CA THR A 149 12.22 -6.37 1.60
C THR A 149 12.58 -5.07 2.33
N ALA A 150 11.71 -4.58 3.21
CA ALA A 150 11.99 -3.38 4.00
C ALA A 150 13.15 -3.59 5.00
N ILE A 151 13.20 -4.75 5.66
CA ILE A 151 14.26 -5.12 6.60
C ILE A 151 15.61 -5.23 5.89
N ASP A 152 15.65 -5.91 4.73
CA ASP A 152 16.87 -6.09 3.96
C ASP A 152 17.41 -4.74 3.44
N LEU A 153 16.52 -3.86 2.96
CA LEU A 153 16.89 -2.52 2.53
C LEU A 153 17.45 -1.69 3.70
N GLU A 154 16.78 -1.69 4.85
CA GLU A 154 17.28 -0.96 6.04
C GLU A 154 18.68 -1.44 6.40
N LYS A 155 18.92 -2.76 6.41
CA LYS A 155 20.21 -3.34 6.71
C LYS A 155 21.30 -2.88 5.74
N VAL A 156 21.02 -2.88 4.43
CA VAL A 156 21.97 -2.42 3.40
C VAL A 156 22.26 -0.94 3.57
N LEU A 157 21.23 -0.11 3.67
CA LEU A 157 21.37 1.33 3.80
C LEU A 157 22.20 1.70 5.04
N ARG A 158 21.93 1.07 6.16
CA ARG A 158 22.60 1.36 7.42
C ARG A 158 24.02 0.77 7.50
N VAL A 159 24.18 -0.51 7.11
CA VAL A 159 25.44 -1.23 7.35
C VAL A 159 26.45 -1.03 6.21
N LYS A 160 26.00 -1.10 4.95
CA LYS A 160 26.89 -0.95 3.80
C LYS A 160 27.13 0.51 3.41
N GLU A 161 26.08 1.33 3.46
CA GLU A 161 26.12 2.70 2.93
C GLU A 161 26.23 3.79 4.01
N GLY A 162 26.07 3.44 5.28
CA GLY A 162 26.09 4.40 6.38
C GLY A 162 24.93 5.41 6.36
N ILE A 163 23.87 5.12 5.59
CA ILE A 163 22.70 5.98 5.48
C ILE A 163 21.78 5.69 6.67
N ARG A 164 21.35 6.76 7.36
CA ARG A 164 20.41 6.66 8.49
C ARG A 164 19.05 6.18 7.99
N ALA A 165 18.65 5.00 8.38
CA ALA A 165 17.37 4.39 8.04
C ALA A 165 16.73 3.74 9.26
N ALA A 166 15.40 3.68 9.27
CA ALA A 166 14.62 2.91 10.22
C ALA A 166 13.53 2.14 9.46
N VAL A 167 13.25 0.92 9.91
CA VAL A 167 12.21 0.08 9.34
C VAL A 167 10.94 0.13 10.17
N PHE A 168 9.79 0.07 9.49
CA PHE A 168 8.48 -0.01 10.13
C PHE A 168 7.65 -1.10 9.42
N HIS A 169 7.24 -2.13 10.17
CA HIS A 169 6.46 -3.24 9.63
C HIS A 169 5.52 -3.83 10.71
N GLU A 170 4.61 -4.70 10.28
CA GLU A 170 3.58 -5.27 11.16
C GLU A 170 4.10 -6.16 12.29
N GLY A 171 5.27 -6.78 12.10
CA GLY A 171 5.91 -7.63 13.12
C GLY A 171 6.59 -6.87 14.26
N LEU A 172 6.72 -5.55 14.18
CA LEU A 172 7.30 -4.75 15.27
C LEU A 172 6.35 -4.63 16.46
N SER A 173 6.92 -4.64 17.68
CA SER A 173 6.18 -4.28 18.88
C SER A 173 5.67 -2.83 18.83
N ILE A 174 4.66 -2.48 19.62
CA ILE A 174 4.16 -1.10 19.70
C ILE A 174 5.28 -0.14 20.08
N PHE A 175 6.13 -0.53 21.04
CA PHE A 175 7.27 0.26 21.47
C PHE A 175 8.28 0.51 20.34
N ASP A 176 8.61 -0.51 19.54
CA ASP A 176 9.55 -0.38 18.43
C ASP A 176 8.97 0.48 17.29
N ARG A 177 7.66 0.41 17.07
CA ARG A 177 6.96 1.28 16.11
C ARG A 177 7.05 2.74 16.53
N ASP A 178 6.79 3.05 17.79
CA ASP A 178 6.90 4.40 18.31
C ASP A 178 8.33 4.92 18.23
N LYS A 179 9.30 4.07 18.52
CA LYS A 179 10.72 4.39 18.38
C LYS A 179 11.13 4.67 16.94
N ALA A 180 10.67 3.85 15.97
CA ALA A 180 10.93 4.07 14.55
C ALA A 180 10.28 5.36 14.05
N ALA A 181 9.03 5.65 14.47
CA ALA A 181 8.34 6.89 14.14
C ALA A 181 9.04 8.12 14.72
N ALA A 182 9.46 8.06 15.99
CA ALA A 182 10.21 9.13 16.66
C ALA A 182 11.57 9.37 15.96
N TYR A 183 12.24 8.31 15.52
CA TYR A 183 13.49 8.44 14.76
C TYR A 183 13.29 9.14 13.41
N PHE A 184 12.22 8.85 12.71
CA PHE A 184 11.90 9.52 11.45
C PHE A 184 11.48 11.00 11.65
N ALA A 185 10.92 11.33 12.82
CA ALA A 185 10.50 12.69 13.14
C ALA A 185 11.69 13.67 13.38
N GLN A 186 12.86 13.16 13.82
CA GLN A 186 14.08 13.95 14.03
C GLN A 186 14.72 14.37 12.70
#